data_d3f692e57a5970f8b2f87088823e44e9
#
_entry.id   d3f692e57a5970f8b2f87088823e44e9
#
_cell.length_a   1.000
_cell.length_b   1.000
_cell.length_c   1.000
_cell.angle_alpha   90.00
_cell.angle_beta   90.00
_cell.angle_gamma   90.00
#
_symmetry.space_group_name_H-M   'P 1'
#
loop_
_entity.id
_entity.type
_entity.pdbx_description
1 polymer ?
#
loop_
_entity_poly.entity_id
_entity_poly.type
_entity_poly.pdbx_seq_one_letter_code
_entity_poly.pdbx_strand_id
1 'polypeptide(L)'
;TVIVGFFVFNTDNFYPLNISGETNFEAITVTTALTFFAFLGIESATIPADGIKNPEKTIPKATIIGTTITLMIYILSSIALMGIMHPSEIANSSAPYADATGMILGEYGKNIIAIFAIISGIGCLNGWTLLQIEIPKNLAKNKLLSTIFSDTNSREVPYKGLIISTILVSILLLINYSKDLSNIFTYLILTSTFCTLILYFFISLSEIFILYKKRKPLKKFKSSLITGIPAFIFTVWMIVGVGKESIISGIVLLSFSIPIYFYQKKYAKS
;
A
#
# COMPACT_ATOMS: atom_id res chain seq x y z
N THR A 1 -22.75 5.45 -1.80
CA THR A 1 -22.78 5.39 -0.32
C THR A 1 -22.55 6.77 0.30
N VAL A 2 -21.46 7.53 -0.03
CA VAL A 2 -21.13 8.81 0.62
C VAL A 2 -22.28 9.82 0.55
N ILE A 3 -22.74 10.16 -0.66
CA ILE A 3 -23.79 11.19 -0.84
C ILE A 3 -25.09 10.78 -0.15
N VAL A 4 -25.52 9.53 -0.34
CA VAL A 4 -26.79 9.04 0.22
C VAL A 4 -26.68 8.82 1.72
N GLY A 5 -25.49 8.43 2.22
CA GLY A 5 -25.24 8.20 3.64
C GLY A 5 -25.43 9.46 4.50
N PHE A 6 -25.15 10.63 3.98
CA PHE A 6 -25.39 11.89 4.72
C PHE A 6 -26.86 12.19 5.00
N PHE A 7 -27.81 11.58 4.29
CA PHE A 7 -29.24 11.74 4.55
C PHE A 7 -29.78 10.84 5.68
N VAL A 8 -29.06 9.77 6.03
CA VAL A 8 -29.42 8.81 7.10
C VAL A 8 -28.35 8.77 8.20
N PHE A 9 -27.60 9.86 8.31
CA PHE A 9 -26.47 9.96 9.22
C PHE A 9 -26.91 10.01 10.68
N ASN A 10 -26.41 9.08 11.49
CA ASN A 10 -26.62 9.05 12.93
C ASN A 10 -25.28 9.22 13.67
N THR A 11 -25.17 10.28 14.47
CA THR A 11 -23.97 10.57 15.27
C THR A 11 -23.76 9.59 16.41
N ASP A 12 -24.80 8.92 16.89
CA ASP A 12 -24.72 7.95 17.99
C ASP A 12 -23.89 6.71 17.58
N ASN A 13 -23.86 6.42 16.29
CA ASN A 13 -23.05 5.33 15.75
C ASN A 13 -21.53 5.51 15.93
N PHE A 14 -21.06 6.72 16.29
CA PHE A 14 -19.65 6.96 16.57
C PHE A 14 -19.24 6.54 17.97
N TYR A 15 -20.16 6.10 18.83
CA TYR A 15 -19.85 5.70 20.20
C TYR A 15 -20.15 4.21 20.44
N PRO A 16 -19.24 3.49 21.12
CA PRO A 16 -17.90 3.93 21.54
C PRO A 16 -16.90 3.99 20.36
N LEU A 17 -15.99 4.97 20.40
CA LEU A 17 -14.97 5.15 19.33
C LEU A 17 -13.97 3.98 19.25
N ASN A 18 -13.74 3.31 20.36
CA ASN A 18 -12.83 2.18 20.44
C ASN A 18 -13.58 0.95 20.97
N ILE A 19 -13.75 -0.05 20.11
CA ILE A 19 -14.39 -1.33 20.41
C ILE A 19 -13.38 -2.49 20.45
N SER A 20 -12.08 -2.22 20.31
CA SER A 20 -11.04 -3.26 20.23
C SER A 20 -10.73 -3.94 21.56
N GLY A 21 -11.09 -3.34 22.69
CA GLY A 21 -10.68 -3.78 24.02
C GLY A 21 -9.25 -3.37 24.41
N GLU A 22 -8.49 -2.80 23.49
CA GLU A 22 -7.12 -2.32 23.70
C GLU A 22 -7.11 -0.84 24.12
N THR A 23 -5.94 -0.34 24.53
CA THR A 23 -5.78 1.09 24.81
C THR A 23 -6.00 1.93 23.53
N ASN A 24 -6.46 3.17 23.67
CA ASN A 24 -6.68 4.05 22.52
C ASN A 24 -5.41 4.24 21.67
N PHE A 25 -4.24 4.27 22.32
CA PHE A 25 -2.98 4.42 21.61
C PHE A 25 -2.65 3.18 20.75
N GLU A 26 -2.84 1.99 21.30
CA GLU A 26 -2.64 0.73 20.57
C GLU A 26 -3.64 0.60 19.42
N ALA A 27 -4.92 0.86 19.67
CA ALA A 27 -5.96 0.84 18.65
C ALA A 27 -5.65 1.81 17.48
N ILE A 28 -5.24 3.05 17.77
CA ILE A 28 -4.83 4.03 16.76
C ILE A 28 -3.60 3.54 16.00
N THR A 29 -2.61 2.97 16.69
CA THR A 29 -1.36 2.52 16.08
C THR A 29 -1.60 1.39 15.08
N VAL A 30 -2.37 0.36 15.46
CA VAL A 30 -2.72 -0.78 14.59
C VAL A 30 -3.61 -0.31 13.43
N THR A 31 -4.64 0.49 13.71
CA THR A 31 -5.54 1.01 12.68
C THR A 31 -4.79 1.88 11.67
N THR A 32 -3.84 2.69 12.14
CA THR A 32 -3.02 3.51 11.23
C THR A 32 -2.15 2.63 10.34
N ALA A 33 -1.55 1.55 10.85
CA ALA A 33 -0.76 0.61 10.06
C ALA A 33 -1.61 -0.12 8.99
N LEU A 34 -2.84 -0.53 9.33
CA LEU A 34 -3.80 -1.11 8.39
C LEU A 34 -4.24 -0.11 7.33
N THR A 35 -4.61 1.09 7.75
CA THR A 35 -5.07 2.17 6.85
C THR A 35 -3.95 2.64 5.92
N PHE A 36 -2.70 2.64 6.40
CA PHE A 36 -1.55 3.03 5.61
C PHE A 36 -1.37 2.17 4.36
N PHE A 37 -1.75 0.90 4.41
CA PHE A 37 -1.75 0.03 3.23
C PHE A 37 -2.56 0.62 2.06
N ALA A 38 -3.65 1.30 2.33
CA ALA A 38 -4.49 1.93 1.30
C ALA A 38 -3.78 3.11 0.59
N PHE A 39 -2.67 3.60 1.14
CA PHE A 39 -1.83 4.64 0.55
C PHE A 39 -0.53 4.10 -0.07
N LEU A 40 -0.27 2.79 0.05
CA LEU A 40 0.87 2.18 -0.63
C LEU A 40 0.66 2.21 -2.15
N GLY A 41 1.76 2.40 -2.88
CA GLY A 41 1.73 2.51 -4.33
C GLY A 41 1.81 3.94 -4.86
N ILE A 42 1.76 4.96 -3.99
CA ILE A 42 2.01 6.34 -4.43
C ILE A 42 3.43 6.53 -4.99
N GLU A 43 4.39 5.73 -4.50
CA GLU A 43 5.75 5.65 -5.02
C GLU A 43 5.81 5.13 -6.46
N SER A 44 4.80 4.36 -6.89
CA SER A 44 4.70 3.82 -8.24
C SER A 44 4.60 4.90 -9.31
N ALA A 45 4.20 6.12 -8.95
CA ALA A 45 4.22 7.28 -9.84
C ALA A 45 5.63 7.62 -10.38
N THR A 46 6.68 7.13 -9.73
CA THR A 46 8.07 7.32 -10.18
C THR A 46 8.53 6.28 -11.22
N ILE A 47 7.81 5.16 -11.36
CA ILE A 47 8.20 4.06 -12.27
C ILE A 47 8.25 4.50 -13.74
N PRO A 48 7.24 5.21 -14.29
CA PRO A 48 7.26 5.67 -15.68
C PRO A 48 7.99 7.00 -15.86
N ALA A 49 8.91 7.39 -14.98
CA ALA A 49 9.55 8.72 -14.99
C ALA A 49 10.22 9.05 -16.34
N ASP A 50 10.82 8.06 -17.00
CA ASP A 50 11.50 8.24 -18.30
C ASP A 50 10.53 8.65 -19.42
N GLY A 51 9.25 8.29 -19.31
CA GLY A 51 8.20 8.65 -20.27
C GLY A 51 7.45 9.94 -19.93
N ILE A 52 7.75 10.60 -18.81
CA ILE A 52 7.02 11.77 -18.32
C ILE A 52 7.73 13.07 -18.69
N LYS A 53 6.99 14.00 -19.28
CA LYS A 53 7.51 15.34 -19.58
C LYS A 53 7.72 16.13 -18.29
N ASN A 54 8.96 16.65 -18.07
CA ASN A 54 9.39 17.37 -16.87
C ASN A 54 9.12 16.59 -15.56
N PRO A 55 9.66 15.37 -15.41
CA PRO A 55 9.30 14.46 -14.31
C PRO A 55 9.55 15.06 -12.93
N GLU A 56 10.62 15.85 -12.75
CA GLU A 56 10.97 16.52 -11.48
C GLU A 56 9.87 17.46 -10.94
N LYS A 57 9.00 17.99 -11.81
CA LYS A 57 7.88 18.87 -11.43
C LYS A 57 6.56 18.15 -11.50
N THR A 58 6.37 17.33 -12.53
CA THR A 58 5.09 16.66 -12.81
C THR A 58 4.79 15.57 -11.79
N ILE A 59 5.77 14.71 -11.48
CA ILE A 59 5.57 13.59 -10.56
C ILE A 59 5.22 14.08 -9.16
N PRO A 60 5.98 14.98 -8.49
CA PRO A 60 5.62 15.44 -7.15
C PRO A 60 4.25 16.12 -7.10
N LYS A 61 3.93 16.94 -8.11
CA LYS A 61 2.63 17.63 -8.16
C LYS A 61 1.47 16.65 -8.33
N ALA A 62 1.60 15.71 -9.24
CA ALA A 62 0.57 14.68 -9.48
C ALA A 62 0.37 13.80 -8.25
N THR A 63 1.46 13.37 -7.60
CA THR A 63 1.43 12.56 -6.39
C THR A 63 0.72 13.30 -5.24
N ILE A 64 1.10 14.56 -4.97
CA ILE A 64 0.47 15.34 -3.89
C ILE A 64 -1.03 15.53 -4.16
N ILE A 65 -1.41 15.93 -5.38
CA ILE A 65 -2.82 16.16 -5.74
C ILE A 65 -3.61 14.84 -5.64
N GLY A 66 -3.09 13.77 -6.24
CA GLY A 66 -3.73 12.46 -6.23
C GLY A 66 -3.92 11.92 -4.81
N THR A 67 -2.86 11.98 -3.98
CA THR A 67 -2.92 11.54 -2.59
C THR A 67 -3.91 12.37 -1.78
N THR A 68 -3.95 13.69 -1.99
CA THR A 68 -4.90 14.58 -1.27
C THR A 68 -6.35 14.25 -1.65
N ILE A 69 -6.64 14.05 -2.93
CA ILE A 69 -7.99 13.66 -3.39
C ILE A 69 -8.38 12.31 -2.80
N THR A 70 -7.49 11.33 -2.84
CA THR A 70 -7.73 9.99 -2.27
C THR A 70 -7.98 10.06 -0.76
N LEU A 71 -7.18 10.84 -0.03
CA LEU A 71 -7.36 11.08 1.41
C LEU A 71 -8.75 11.64 1.71
N MET A 72 -9.19 12.66 0.97
CA MET A 72 -10.52 13.25 1.16
C MET A 72 -11.65 12.24 0.89
N ILE A 73 -11.51 11.43 -0.17
CA ILE A 73 -12.49 10.38 -0.48
C ILE A 73 -12.53 9.34 0.65
N TYR A 74 -11.39 8.91 1.17
CA TYR A 74 -11.33 7.92 2.25
C TYR A 74 -11.94 8.45 3.54
N ILE A 75 -11.61 9.69 3.93
CA ILE A 75 -12.20 10.32 5.13
C ILE A 75 -13.72 10.42 4.99
N LEU A 76 -14.21 10.98 3.88
CA LEU A 76 -15.64 11.16 3.66
C LEU A 76 -16.39 9.83 3.60
N SER A 77 -15.81 8.82 2.93
CA SER A 77 -16.45 7.50 2.84
C SER A 77 -16.47 6.77 4.18
N SER A 78 -15.40 6.88 4.98
CA SER A 78 -15.36 6.28 6.33
C SER A 78 -16.33 6.96 7.28
N ILE A 79 -16.41 8.29 7.28
CA ILE A 79 -17.38 9.05 8.07
C ILE A 79 -18.81 8.66 7.67
N ALA A 80 -19.11 8.59 6.37
CA ALA A 80 -20.43 8.20 5.91
C ALA A 80 -20.79 6.76 6.33
N LEU A 81 -19.83 5.83 6.22
CA LEU A 81 -20.03 4.44 6.64
C LEU A 81 -20.35 4.33 8.13
N MET A 82 -19.53 4.99 8.98
CA MET A 82 -19.75 5.04 10.43
C MET A 82 -21.06 5.73 10.82
N GLY A 83 -21.49 6.72 10.05
CA GLY A 83 -22.78 7.38 10.27
C GLY A 83 -23.99 6.52 9.90
N ILE A 84 -23.83 5.48 9.07
CA ILE A 84 -24.90 4.56 8.65
C ILE A 84 -24.95 3.32 9.55
N MET A 85 -23.78 2.75 9.87
CA MET A 85 -23.64 1.46 10.58
C MET A 85 -22.93 1.65 11.91
N HIS A 86 -23.37 0.90 12.92
CA HIS A 86 -22.67 0.85 14.20
C HIS A 86 -21.29 0.14 14.06
N PRO A 87 -20.26 0.53 14.82
CA PRO A 87 -18.92 -0.07 14.75
C PRO A 87 -18.91 -1.58 14.86
N SER A 88 -19.75 -2.19 15.68
CA SER A 88 -19.87 -3.64 15.82
C SER A 88 -20.43 -4.32 14.57
N GLU A 89 -21.32 -3.68 13.83
CA GLU A 89 -21.84 -4.18 12.57
C GLU A 89 -20.79 -4.10 11.47
N ILE A 90 -20.05 -2.99 11.40
CA ILE A 90 -18.92 -2.82 10.47
C ILE A 90 -17.88 -3.90 10.71
N ALA A 91 -17.50 -4.17 11.97
CA ALA A 91 -16.50 -5.16 12.33
C ALA A 91 -16.88 -6.60 11.94
N ASN A 92 -18.16 -6.92 11.91
CA ASN A 92 -18.69 -8.26 11.54
C ASN A 92 -19.08 -8.37 10.06
N SER A 93 -19.01 -7.28 9.28
CA SER A 93 -19.37 -7.29 7.87
C SER A 93 -18.18 -7.67 6.98
N SER A 94 -18.40 -8.58 6.05
CA SER A 94 -17.43 -8.89 4.98
C SER A 94 -17.43 -7.90 3.81
N ALA A 95 -18.49 -7.06 3.72
CA ALA A 95 -18.66 -6.08 2.65
C ALA A 95 -19.34 -4.79 3.17
N PRO A 96 -18.72 -4.02 4.09
CA PRO A 96 -19.38 -2.95 4.83
C PRO A 96 -20.07 -1.89 3.96
N TYR A 97 -19.45 -1.49 2.86
CA TYR A 97 -20.04 -0.49 1.94
C TYR A 97 -21.27 -1.01 1.20
N ALA A 98 -21.30 -2.31 0.87
CA ALA A 98 -22.46 -2.92 0.25
C ALA A 98 -23.59 -3.07 1.27
N ASP A 99 -23.29 -3.49 2.48
CA ASP A 99 -24.28 -3.63 3.56
C ASP A 99 -24.85 -2.28 3.96
N ALA A 100 -24.02 -1.27 4.16
CA ALA A 100 -24.48 0.12 4.43
C ALA A 100 -25.39 0.66 3.33
N THR A 101 -25.06 0.40 2.05
CA THR A 101 -25.89 0.85 0.95
C THR A 101 -27.19 0.02 0.88
N GLY A 102 -27.13 -1.25 1.27
CA GLY A 102 -28.30 -2.12 1.41
C GLY A 102 -29.31 -1.64 2.47
N MET A 103 -28.82 -1.07 3.58
CA MET A 103 -29.68 -0.47 4.61
C MET A 103 -30.47 0.73 4.07
N ILE A 104 -29.93 1.47 3.09
CA ILE A 104 -30.55 2.68 2.56
C ILE A 104 -31.42 2.40 1.33
N LEU A 105 -30.92 1.59 0.39
CA LEU A 105 -31.49 1.36 -0.94
C LEU A 105 -31.98 -0.08 -1.13
N GLY A 106 -31.96 -0.88 -0.07
CA GLY A 106 -32.35 -2.29 -0.13
C GLY A 106 -31.37 -3.15 -0.97
N GLU A 107 -31.83 -4.31 -1.38
CA GLU A 107 -31.04 -5.32 -2.10
C GLU A 107 -30.44 -4.78 -3.41
N TYR A 108 -31.14 -3.89 -4.10
CA TYR A 108 -30.62 -3.24 -5.31
C TYR A 108 -29.36 -2.40 -5.04
N GLY A 109 -29.35 -1.62 -3.97
CA GLY A 109 -28.21 -0.82 -3.58
C GLY A 109 -26.99 -1.68 -3.21
N LYS A 110 -27.22 -2.77 -2.47
CA LYS A 110 -26.20 -3.75 -2.12
C LYS A 110 -25.54 -4.36 -3.36
N ASN A 111 -26.35 -4.84 -4.31
CA ASN A 111 -25.88 -5.48 -5.53
C ASN A 111 -25.13 -4.49 -6.45
N ILE A 112 -25.59 -3.26 -6.57
CA ILE A 112 -24.91 -2.22 -7.35
C ILE A 112 -23.49 -1.97 -6.80
N ILE A 113 -23.37 -1.79 -5.49
CA ILE A 113 -22.03 -1.59 -4.86
C ILE A 113 -21.14 -2.81 -5.04
N ALA A 114 -21.69 -4.02 -4.90
CA ALA A 114 -20.92 -5.25 -5.11
C ALA A 114 -20.37 -5.33 -6.56
N ILE A 115 -21.18 -5.02 -7.56
CA ILE A 115 -20.76 -4.99 -8.97
C ILE A 115 -19.66 -3.95 -9.19
N PHE A 116 -19.82 -2.74 -8.69
CA PHE A 116 -18.79 -1.70 -8.82
C PHE A 116 -17.50 -2.07 -8.10
N ALA A 117 -17.58 -2.73 -6.95
CA ALA A 117 -16.41 -3.23 -6.23
C ALA A 117 -15.65 -4.30 -7.06
N ILE A 118 -16.37 -5.22 -7.71
CA ILE A 118 -15.76 -6.22 -8.60
C ILE A 118 -15.07 -5.54 -9.79
N ILE A 119 -15.73 -4.62 -10.47
CA ILE A 119 -15.16 -3.89 -11.61
C ILE A 119 -13.90 -3.12 -11.18
N SER A 120 -13.98 -2.42 -10.05
CA SER A 120 -12.85 -1.68 -9.48
C SER A 120 -11.69 -2.62 -9.12
N GLY A 121 -11.99 -3.77 -8.51
CA GLY A 121 -10.99 -4.79 -8.16
C GLY A 121 -10.26 -5.35 -9.39
N ILE A 122 -10.99 -5.65 -10.47
CA ILE A 122 -10.39 -6.10 -11.74
C ILE A 122 -9.47 -5.01 -12.32
N GLY A 123 -9.92 -3.76 -12.32
CA GLY A 123 -9.11 -2.63 -12.79
C GLY A 123 -7.84 -2.44 -11.97
N CYS A 124 -7.95 -2.52 -10.66
CA CYS A 124 -6.83 -2.43 -9.73
C CYS A 124 -5.83 -3.58 -9.95
N LEU A 125 -6.31 -4.82 -10.05
CA LEU A 125 -5.48 -5.99 -10.31
C LEU A 125 -4.70 -5.86 -11.62
N ASN A 126 -5.34 -5.36 -12.70
CA ASN A 126 -4.67 -5.11 -13.97
C ASN A 126 -3.53 -4.08 -13.83
N GLY A 127 -3.78 -2.96 -13.13
CA GLY A 127 -2.76 -1.95 -12.85
C GLY A 127 -1.57 -2.50 -12.05
N TRP A 128 -1.84 -3.20 -10.96
CA TRP A 128 -0.80 -3.82 -10.14
C TRP A 128 -0.03 -4.92 -10.88
N THR A 129 -0.67 -5.67 -11.77
CA THR A 129 0.00 -6.66 -12.60
C THR A 129 1.08 -6.03 -13.48
N LEU A 130 0.83 -4.84 -14.04
CA LEU A 130 1.83 -4.11 -14.81
C LEU A 130 2.96 -3.59 -13.92
N LEU A 131 2.66 -3.00 -12.78
CA LEU A 131 3.66 -2.43 -11.86
C LEU A 131 4.59 -3.49 -11.27
N GLN A 132 4.05 -4.65 -10.89
CA GLN A 132 4.86 -5.75 -10.32
C GLN A 132 5.90 -6.31 -11.29
N ILE A 133 5.73 -6.11 -12.60
CA ILE A 133 6.69 -6.57 -13.61
C ILE A 133 7.79 -5.54 -13.84
N GLU A 134 7.49 -4.26 -13.79
CA GLU A 134 8.44 -3.19 -14.09
C GLU A 134 9.58 -3.13 -13.05
N ILE A 135 9.32 -3.41 -11.79
CA ILE A 135 10.35 -3.40 -10.74
C ILE A 135 11.40 -4.48 -10.99
N PRO A 136 11.07 -5.79 -11.12
CA PRO A 136 12.06 -6.83 -11.46
C PRO A 136 12.77 -6.58 -12.78
N LYS A 137 12.08 -6.08 -13.80
CA LYS A 137 12.66 -5.71 -15.09
C LYS A 137 13.75 -4.65 -14.94
N ASN A 138 13.48 -3.61 -14.19
CA ASN A 138 14.45 -2.55 -13.93
C ASN A 138 15.64 -3.03 -13.09
N LEU A 139 15.41 -3.90 -12.10
CA LEU A 139 16.48 -4.54 -11.34
C LEU A 139 17.35 -5.43 -12.25
N ALA A 140 16.76 -6.18 -13.16
CA ALA A 140 17.48 -7.02 -14.12
C ALA A 140 18.30 -6.17 -15.12
N LYS A 141 17.75 -5.07 -15.64
CA LYS A 141 18.49 -4.12 -16.48
C LYS A 141 19.71 -3.53 -15.76
N ASN A 142 19.60 -3.31 -14.46
CA ASN A 142 20.70 -2.83 -13.61
C ASN A 142 21.62 -3.96 -13.09
N LYS A 143 21.49 -5.18 -13.61
CA LYS A 143 22.29 -6.36 -13.22
C LYS A 143 22.16 -6.74 -11.73
N LEU A 144 21.07 -6.36 -11.07
CA LEU A 144 20.75 -6.68 -9.68
C LEU A 144 19.87 -7.92 -9.56
N LEU A 145 19.25 -8.34 -10.67
CA LEU A 145 18.40 -9.52 -10.78
C LEU A 145 18.74 -10.27 -12.07
N SER A 146 18.32 -11.54 -12.19
CA SER A 146 18.53 -12.34 -13.40
C SER A 146 17.92 -11.67 -14.63
N THR A 147 18.63 -11.78 -15.77
CA THR A 147 18.18 -11.26 -17.08
C THR A 147 16.84 -11.85 -17.54
N ILE A 148 16.43 -13.01 -17.02
CA ILE A 148 15.13 -13.63 -17.28
C ILE A 148 13.97 -12.64 -17.02
N PHE A 149 14.11 -11.75 -16.04
CA PHE A 149 13.10 -10.73 -15.72
C PHE A 149 13.11 -9.54 -16.70
N SER A 150 14.16 -9.36 -17.50
CA SER A 150 14.23 -8.32 -18.53
C SER A 150 13.89 -8.83 -19.95
N ASP A 151 13.75 -10.15 -20.13
CA ASP A 151 13.35 -10.74 -21.40
C ASP A 151 11.93 -10.34 -21.76
N THR A 152 11.78 -9.63 -22.88
CA THR A 152 10.49 -9.14 -23.39
C THR A 152 10.03 -9.90 -24.61
N ASN A 153 8.72 -9.96 -24.80
CA ASN A 153 8.12 -10.43 -26.04
C ASN A 153 8.11 -9.32 -27.11
N SER A 154 7.53 -9.60 -28.29
CA SER A 154 7.40 -8.65 -29.43
C SER A 154 6.60 -7.37 -29.06
N ARG A 155 5.88 -7.36 -27.95
CA ARG A 155 5.13 -6.20 -27.43
C ARG A 155 5.83 -5.52 -26.24
N GLU A 156 7.13 -5.79 -26.06
CA GLU A 156 7.97 -5.26 -24.97
C GLU A 156 7.51 -5.64 -23.55
N VAL A 157 6.65 -6.65 -23.40
CA VAL A 157 6.17 -7.14 -22.12
C VAL A 157 7.14 -8.19 -21.57
N PRO A 158 7.64 -8.08 -20.31
CA PRO A 158 8.54 -9.05 -19.69
C PRO A 158 7.76 -10.28 -19.20
N TYR A 159 7.28 -11.11 -20.13
CA TYR A 159 6.35 -12.20 -19.88
C TYR A 159 6.90 -13.30 -18.95
N LYS A 160 8.21 -13.57 -19.00
CA LYS A 160 8.82 -14.56 -18.10
C LYS A 160 8.77 -14.11 -16.66
N GLY A 161 9.07 -12.84 -16.40
CA GLY A 161 8.94 -12.24 -15.07
C GLY A 161 7.49 -12.27 -14.58
N LEU A 162 6.53 -12.00 -15.48
CA LEU A 162 5.10 -12.08 -15.17
C LEU A 162 4.69 -13.49 -14.75
N ILE A 163 5.07 -14.51 -15.50
CA ILE A 163 4.75 -15.92 -15.17
C ILE A 163 5.32 -16.30 -13.82
N ILE A 164 6.60 -15.99 -13.56
CA ILE A 164 7.26 -16.30 -12.28
C ILE A 164 6.53 -15.61 -11.12
N SER A 165 6.25 -14.31 -11.25
CA SER A 165 5.54 -13.55 -10.21
C SER A 165 4.13 -14.11 -9.96
N THR A 166 3.40 -14.46 -11.02
CA THR A 166 2.06 -15.03 -10.91
C THR A 166 2.08 -16.39 -10.21
N ILE A 167 3.04 -17.25 -10.53
CA ILE A 167 3.20 -18.56 -9.86
C ILE A 167 3.49 -18.35 -8.37
N LEU A 168 4.42 -17.44 -8.02
CA LEU A 168 4.76 -17.16 -6.62
C LEU A 168 3.55 -16.63 -5.83
N VAL A 169 2.78 -15.69 -6.40
CA VAL A 169 1.55 -15.19 -5.77
C VAL A 169 0.52 -16.30 -5.62
N SER A 170 0.34 -17.16 -6.63
CA SER A 170 -0.61 -18.28 -6.58
C SER A 170 -0.22 -19.28 -5.48
N ILE A 171 1.05 -19.62 -5.35
CA ILE A 171 1.54 -20.49 -4.28
C ILE A 171 1.26 -19.86 -2.91
N LEU A 172 1.52 -18.56 -2.75
CA LEU A 172 1.31 -17.84 -1.51
C LEU A 172 -0.17 -17.82 -1.12
N LEU A 173 -1.08 -17.65 -2.08
CA LEU A 173 -2.52 -17.73 -1.87
C LEU A 173 -2.96 -19.15 -1.49
N LEU A 174 -2.44 -20.18 -2.17
CA LEU A 174 -2.78 -21.58 -1.88
C LEU A 174 -2.35 -22.02 -0.48
N ILE A 175 -1.16 -21.63 -0.04
CA ILE A 175 -0.65 -21.92 1.32
C ILE A 175 -1.57 -21.33 2.39
N ASN A 176 -2.15 -20.17 2.10
CA ASN A 176 -3.01 -19.47 3.04
C ASN A 176 -4.50 -19.81 2.90
N TYR A 177 -4.90 -20.62 1.92
CA TYR A 177 -6.30 -20.93 1.61
C TYR A 177 -7.07 -21.62 2.75
N SER A 178 -6.37 -22.30 3.66
CA SER A 178 -6.99 -22.98 4.82
C SER A 178 -7.33 -22.07 5.99
N LYS A 179 -6.93 -20.80 5.94
CA LYS A 179 -7.22 -19.80 6.99
C LYS A 179 -8.46 -18.99 6.62
N ASP A 180 -9.08 -18.36 7.62
CA ASP A 180 -10.14 -17.39 7.39
C ASP A 180 -9.64 -16.26 6.47
N LEU A 181 -10.39 -15.97 5.41
CA LEU A 181 -10.06 -14.96 4.38
C LEU A 181 -9.74 -13.58 4.97
N SER A 182 -10.44 -13.18 6.03
CA SER A 182 -10.21 -11.90 6.71
C SER A 182 -8.84 -11.85 7.39
N ASN A 183 -8.48 -12.93 8.07
CA ASN A 183 -7.18 -13.04 8.77
C ASN A 183 -6.01 -13.10 7.79
N ILE A 184 -6.18 -13.81 6.65
CA ILE A 184 -5.18 -13.84 5.58
C ILE A 184 -4.98 -12.46 4.99
N PHE A 185 -6.06 -11.78 4.68
CA PHE A 185 -6.03 -10.45 4.10
C PHE A 185 -5.29 -9.46 5.01
N THR A 186 -5.64 -9.45 6.30
CA THR A 186 -4.98 -8.61 7.31
C THR A 186 -3.48 -8.93 7.41
N TYR A 187 -3.12 -10.21 7.47
CA TYR A 187 -1.73 -10.64 7.53
C TYR A 187 -0.92 -10.22 6.30
N LEU A 188 -1.47 -10.39 5.09
CA LEU A 188 -0.81 -9.99 3.85
C LEU A 188 -0.64 -8.48 3.75
N ILE A 189 -1.66 -7.71 4.15
CA ILE A 189 -1.61 -6.26 4.23
C ILE A 189 -0.49 -5.79 5.15
N LEU A 190 -0.46 -6.27 6.39
CA LEU A 190 0.52 -5.83 7.37
C LEU A 190 1.95 -6.25 6.99
N THR A 191 2.12 -7.45 6.42
CA THR A 191 3.43 -7.92 5.94
C THR A 191 3.92 -7.09 4.75
N SER A 192 3.04 -6.77 3.80
CA SER A 192 3.36 -5.89 2.66
C SER A 192 3.68 -4.47 3.11
N THR A 193 2.90 -3.96 4.08
CA THR A 193 3.14 -2.66 4.71
C THR A 193 4.52 -2.61 5.36
N PHE A 194 4.90 -3.64 6.12
CA PHE A 194 6.23 -3.72 6.72
C PHE A 194 7.35 -3.66 5.67
N CYS A 195 7.26 -4.46 4.61
CA CYS A 195 8.27 -4.47 3.55
C CYS A 195 8.44 -3.07 2.90
N THR A 196 7.33 -2.36 2.69
CA THR A 196 7.36 -1.01 2.12
C THR A 196 7.86 0.02 3.14
N LEU A 197 7.51 -0.12 4.42
CA LEU A 197 8.02 0.75 5.48
C LEU A 197 9.54 0.67 5.63
N ILE A 198 10.14 -0.50 5.42
CA ILE A 198 11.61 -0.64 5.38
C ILE A 198 12.20 0.19 4.24
N LEU A 199 11.57 0.21 3.06
CA LEU A 199 11.98 1.07 1.96
C LEU A 199 11.88 2.56 2.33
N TYR A 200 10.75 2.98 2.91
CA TYR A 200 10.54 4.37 3.34
C TYR A 200 11.49 4.80 4.48
N PHE A 201 11.82 3.87 5.37
CA PHE A 201 12.86 4.08 6.39
C PHE A 201 14.20 4.44 5.75
N PHE A 202 14.66 3.67 4.77
CA PHE A 202 15.92 3.96 4.09
C PHE A 202 15.84 5.22 3.22
N ILE A 203 14.71 5.52 2.60
CA ILE A 203 14.52 6.74 1.81
C ILE A 203 14.63 7.97 2.71
N SER A 204 13.90 8.00 3.82
CA SER A 204 13.91 9.12 4.76
C SER A 204 15.29 9.34 5.41
N LEU A 205 15.96 8.24 5.77
CA LEU A 205 17.32 8.27 6.31
C LEU A 205 18.33 8.77 5.26
N SER A 206 18.22 8.31 4.02
CA SER A 206 19.09 8.71 2.92
C SER A 206 18.93 10.19 2.58
N GLU A 207 17.72 10.73 2.63
CA GLU A 207 17.49 12.16 2.43
C GLU A 207 18.25 12.99 3.45
N ILE A 208 18.13 12.66 4.74
CA ILE A 208 18.83 13.33 5.84
C ILE A 208 20.35 13.25 5.63
N PHE A 209 20.88 12.06 5.26
CA PHE A 209 22.31 11.85 5.07
C PHE A 209 22.87 12.60 3.85
N ILE A 210 22.16 12.62 2.73
CA ILE A 210 22.57 13.33 1.50
C ILE A 210 22.60 14.84 1.74
N LEU A 211 21.67 15.38 2.49
CA LEU A 211 21.63 16.78 2.86
C LEU A 211 22.83 17.19 3.71
N TYR A 212 23.17 16.36 4.69
CA TYR A 212 24.33 16.57 5.54
C TYR A 212 25.63 16.55 4.72
N LYS A 213 25.81 15.56 3.85
CA LYS A 213 27.04 15.37 3.06
C LYS A 213 27.22 16.41 1.94
N LYS A 214 26.14 16.83 1.26
CA LYS A 214 26.22 17.74 0.10
C LYS A 214 26.26 19.23 0.44
N ARG A 215 26.31 19.63 1.71
CA ARG A 215 26.32 21.03 2.18
C ARG A 215 25.36 21.93 1.40
N LYS A 216 24.13 21.48 1.18
CA LYS A 216 23.12 22.25 0.43
C LYS A 216 22.80 23.58 1.14
N PRO A 217 22.35 24.61 0.39
CA PRO A 217 22.00 25.92 0.99
C PRO A 217 21.01 25.73 2.14
N LEU A 218 21.19 26.51 3.23
CA LEU A 218 20.43 26.38 4.49
C LEU A 218 18.92 26.30 4.31
N LYS A 219 18.36 27.00 3.31
CA LYS A 219 16.93 26.98 3.00
C LYS A 219 16.44 25.60 2.52
N LYS A 220 17.20 24.92 1.64
CA LYS A 220 16.89 23.57 1.19
C LYS A 220 17.12 22.52 2.29
N PHE A 221 18.13 22.73 3.12
CA PHE A 221 18.42 21.87 4.27
C PHE A 221 17.27 21.91 5.29
N LYS A 222 16.80 23.11 5.68
CA LYS A 222 15.66 23.25 6.60
C LYS A 222 14.37 22.66 6.04
N SER A 223 14.08 22.89 4.76
CA SER A 223 12.87 22.32 4.11
C SER A 223 12.85 20.79 4.14
N SER A 224 13.97 20.17 3.82
CA SER A 224 14.04 18.70 3.82
C SER A 224 14.08 18.09 5.23
N LEU A 225 14.58 18.80 6.24
CA LEU A 225 14.47 18.35 7.63
C LEU A 225 13.02 18.40 8.13
N ILE A 226 12.26 19.41 7.72
CA ILE A 226 10.83 19.53 8.08
C ILE A 226 10.00 18.37 7.51
N THR A 227 10.37 17.82 6.37
CA THR A 227 9.68 16.65 5.77
C THR A 227 10.31 15.33 6.18
N GLY A 228 11.62 15.22 6.18
CA GLY A 228 12.34 13.96 6.41
C GLY A 228 12.27 13.45 7.84
N ILE A 229 12.37 14.35 8.84
CA ILE A 229 12.30 13.93 10.25
C ILE A 229 10.90 13.40 10.63
N PRO A 230 9.80 14.10 10.34
CA PRO A 230 8.46 13.55 10.59
C PRO A 230 8.21 12.24 9.82
N ALA A 231 8.66 12.14 8.57
CA ALA A 231 8.55 10.92 7.78
C ALA A 231 9.29 9.75 8.43
N PHE A 232 10.51 9.99 8.93
CA PHE A 232 11.29 8.99 9.64
C PHE A 232 10.61 8.54 10.94
N ILE A 233 10.17 9.48 11.78
CA ILE A 233 9.47 9.20 13.05
C ILE A 233 8.17 8.41 12.76
N PHE A 234 7.40 8.86 11.79
CA PHE A 234 6.17 8.18 11.36
C PHE A 234 6.45 6.74 10.89
N THR A 235 7.48 6.54 10.09
CA THR A 235 7.85 5.21 9.60
C THR A 235 8.24 4.27 10.74
N VAL A 236 9.04 4.76 11.71
CA VAL A 236 9.41 3.97 12.90
C VAL A 236 8.18 3.62 13.74
N TRP A 237 7.29 4.58 13.95
CA TRP A 237 6.04 4.33 14.66
C TRP A 237 5.17 3.29 13.96
N MET A 238 5.03 3.38 12.64
CA MET A 238 4.25 2.43 11.83
C MET A 238 4.83 1.02 11.86
N ILE A 239 6.16 0.86 11.90
CA ILE A 239 6.80 -0.46 12.04
C ILE A 239 6.35 -1.15 13.33
N VAL A 240 6.16 -0.40 14.42
CA VAL A 240 5.59 -0.96 15.66
C VAL A 240 4.14 -1.39 15.46
N GLY A 241 3.36 -0.61 14.71
CA GLY A 241 1.93 -0.85 14.48
C GLY A 241 1.60 -2.07 13.61
N VAL A 242 2.52 -2.52 12.75
CA VAL A 242 2.26 -3.72 11.91
C VAL A 242 2.27 -5.04 12.68
N GLY A 243 2.73 -5.05 13.91
CA GLY A 243 2.73 -6.22 14.79
C GLY A 243 3.88 -7.20 14.54
N LYS A 244 4.19 -7.97 15.58
CA LYS A 244 5.38 -8.85 15.63
C LYS A 244 5.39 -9.92 14.53
N GLU A 245 4.25 -10.53 14.22
CA GLU A 245 4.14 -11.59 13.22
C GLU A 245 4.49 -11.09 11.81
N SER A 246 3.96 -9.92 11.45
CA SER A 246 4.22 -9.28 10.16
C SER A 246 5.67 -8.80 10.03
N ILE A 247 6.27 -8.33 11.13
CA ILE A 247 7.70 -7.98 11.18
C ILE A 247 8.57 -9.19 10.90
N ILE A 248 8.34 -10.32 11.60
CA ILE A 248 9.12 -11.55 11.42
C ILE A 248 8.98 -12.04 9.98
N SER A 249 7.77 -12.13 9.48
CA SER A 249 7.49 -12.60 8.11
C SER A 249 8.12 -11.71 7.06
N GLY A 250 8.03 -10.39 7.24
CA GLY A 250 8.67 -9.43 6.34
C GLY A 250 10.20 -9.51 6.37
N ILE A 251 10.82 -9.68 7.55
CA ILE A 251 12.27 -9.90 7.66
C ILE A 251 12.68 -11.19 6.93
N VAL A 252 11.94 -12.28 7.09
CA VAL A 252 12.19 -13.54 6.38
C VAL A 252 12.12 -13.31 4.86
N LEU A 253 11.07 -12.66 4.36
CA LEU A 253 10.92 -12.35 2.94
C LEU A 253 12.07 -11.48 2.42
N LEU A 254 12.42 -10.41 3.13
CA LEU A 254 13.53 -9.53 2.75
C LEU A 254 14.87 -10.26 2.78
N SER A 255 15.07 -11.21 3.69
CA SER A 255 16.30 -12.00 3.80
C SER A 255 16.59 -12.84 2.56
N PHE A 256 15.56 -13.29 1.83
CA PHE A 256 15.74 -13.98 0.55
C PHE A 256 16.39 -13.10 -0.53
N SER A 257 16.30 -11.79 -0.43
CA SER A 257 16.95 -10.88 -1.37
C SER A 257 18.49 -10.87 -1.23
N ILE A 258 19.03 -11.17 -0.04
CA ILE A 258 20.45 -11.10 0.26
C ILE A 258 21.26 -12.10 -0.57
N PRO A 259 20.97 -13.42 -0.58
CA PRO A 259 21.71 -14.37 -1.40
C PRO A 259 21.56 -14.08 -2.89
N ILE A 260 20.39 -13.63 -3.35
CA ILE A 260 20.16 -13.24 -4.74
C ILE A 260 21.08 -12.08 -5.12
N TYR A 261 21.17 -11.05 -4.28
CA TYR A 261 22.05 -9.91 -4.52
C TYR A 261 23.53 -10.31 -4.64
N PHE A 262 24.05 -11.12 -3.69
CA PHE A 262 25.44 -11.57 -3.72
C PHE A 262 25.73 -12.47 -4.92
N TYR A 263 24.81 -13.35 -5.27
CA TYR A 263 24.92 -14.18 -6.47
C TYR A 263 25.05 -13.33 -7.72
N GLN A 264 24.14 -12.39 -7.93
CA GLN A 264 24.15 -11.51 -9.11
C GLN A 264 25.39 -10.61 -9.16
N LYS A 265 25.83 -10.07 -8.03
CA LYS A 265 27.03 -9.24 -7.94
C LYS A 265 28.30 -10.00 -8.35
N LYS A 266 28.37 -11.29 -8.09
CA LYS A 266 29.48 -12.14 -8.51
C LYS A 266 29.50 -12.30 -10.04
N TYR A 267 28.34 -12.52 -10.66
CA TYR A 267 28.23 -12.73 -12.12
C TYR A 267 28.20 -11.45 -12.93
N ALA A 268 27.86 -10.32 -12.36
CA ALA A 268 27.89 -9.02 -13.04
C ALA A 268 29.31 -8.46 -13.22
N LYS A 269 30.31 -9.07 -12.55
CA LYS A 269 31.73 -8.70 -12.65
C LYS A 269 32.52 -9.55 -13.67
N SER A 270 31.92 -10.63 -14.15
CA SER A 270 32.43 -11.44 -15.26
C SER A 270 31.78 -11.02 -16.59
#